data_f3410d3ae0a02706c39ad521311c88b3
#
_entry.id   f3410d3ae0a02706c39ad521311c88b3
#
_cell.length_a   1.000
_cell.length_b   1.000
_cell.length_c   1.000
_cell.angle_alpha   90.00
_cell.angle_beta   90.00
_cell.angle_gamma   90.00
#
_symmetry.space_group_name_H-M   'P 1'
#
loop_
_entity.id
_entity.type
_entity.pdbx_description
1 polymer ?
#
loop_
_entity_poly.entity_id
_entity_poly.type
_entity_poly.pdbx_seq_one_letter_code
_entity_poly.pdbx_strand_id
1 'polypeptide(L)'
;MHKFENSWLYKREKIDHSSKNLKIIDKINTTIKDLETLNILDLGTGTGSNFRFLSKKIKHKYQSWTLMDISRSSLSEARKNTILNNKIKKVSLKHNDIIKDIKKTNFNQFDLVTGSAFLDIMPHKWFKDFHRLNQNTKIIYFSINYDGYFKFQPHHLLDNNMLQLFNNDQQSKKDGVVLSLIHI
;
A
#
# COMPACT_ATOMS: atom_id res chain seq x y z
N MET A 1 -7.20 11.78 9.96
CA MET A 1 -7.14 10.49 9.22
C MET A 1 -7.77 9.42 10.09
N HIS A 2 -8.88 8.83 9.66
CA HIS A 2 -9.55 7.77 10.42
C HIS A 2 -8.64 6.55 10.50
N LYS A 3 -8.44 6.02 11.71
CA LYS A 3 -7.75 4.74 11.92
C LYS A 3 -8.73 3.61 11.61
N PHE A 4 -8.41 2.79 10.64
CA PHE A 4 -9.17 1.57 10.39
C PHE A 4 -9.01 0.60 11.56
N GLU A 5 -10.11 -0.06 11.94
CA GLU A 5 -10.03 -1.10 12.95
C GLU A 5 -9.27 -2.33 12.43
N ASN A 6 -8.40 -2.87 13.26
CA ASN A 6 -7.61 -4.07 12.90
C ASN A 6 -8.49 -5.26 12.54
N SER A 7 -9.66 -5.41 13.21
CA SER A 7 -10.64 -6.45 12.91
C SER A 7 -11.13 -6.41 11.46
N TRP A 8 -11.39 -5.20 10.94
CA TRP A 8 -11.81 -5.00 9.56
C TRP A 8 -10.68 -5.32 8.57
N LEU A 9 -9.44 -4.93 8.88
CA LEU A 9 -8.28 -5.23 8.05
C LEU A 9 -8.06 -6.74 7.90
N TYR A 10 -8.27 -7.52 8.95
CA TYR A 10 -8.17 -8.99 8.87
C TYR A 10 -9.28 -9.62 8.03
N LYS A 11 -10.52 -9.11 8.13
CA LYS A 11 -11.65 -9.66 7.36
C LYS A 11 -11.45 -9.52 5.85
N ARG A 12 -10.88 -8.41 5.40
CA ARG A 12 -10.64 -8.15 3.97
C ARG A 12 -9.38 -8.82 3.41
N GLU A 13 -8.41 -9.20 4.24
CA GLU A 13 -7.09 -9.67 3.81
C GLU A 13 -7.15 -10.79 2.78
N LYS A 14 -8.03 -11.79 2.97
CA LYS A 14 -8.17 -12.91 2.03
C LYS A 14 -8.64 -12.45 0.65
N ILE A 15 -9.58 -11.52 0.61
CA ILE A 15 -10.13 -10.96 -0.64
C ILE A 15 -9.06 -10.13 -1.32
N ASP A 16 -8.39 -9.23 -0.59
CA ASP A 16 -7.31 -8.40 -1.12
C ASP A 16 -6.18 -9.26 -1.73
N HIS A 17 -5.80 -10.36 -1.08
CA HIS A 17 -4.78 -11.26 -1.59
C HIS A 17 -5.21 -11.95 -2.89
N SER A 18 -6.46 -12.40 -2.99
CA SER A 18 -6.99 -13.06 -4.19
C SER A 18 -7.18 -12.12 -5.37
N SER A 19 -7.33 -10.81 -5.10
CA SER A 19 -7.52 -9.78 -6.14
C SER A 19 -6.22 -9.28 -6.76
N LYS A 20 -5.05 -9.67 -6.22
CA LYS A 20 -3.75 -9.22 -6.74
C LYS A 20 -3.34 -10.00 -7.99
N ASN A 21 -2.91 -9.27 -9.02
CA ASN A 21 -2.50 -9.87 -10.29
C ASN A 21 -1.11 -10.51 -10.18
N LEU A 22 -1.05 -11.84 -10.29
CA LEU A 22 0.19 -12.60 -10.18
C LEU A 22 1.17 -12.34 -11.34
N LYS A 23 0.70 -11.98 -12.54
CA LYS A 23 1.57 -11.63 -13.67
C LYS A 23 2.42 -10.39 -13.39
N ILE A 24 1.87 -9.44 -12.64
CA ILE A 24 2.65 -8.26 -12.19
C ILE A 24 3.73 -8.69 -11.20
N ILE A 25 3.42 -9.61 -10.29
CA ILE A 25 4.41 -10.15 -9.34
C ILE A 25 5.54 -10.90 -10.07
N ASP A 26 5.23 -11.63 -11.13
CA ASP A 26 6.26 -12.29 -11.95
C ASP A 26 7.17 -11.26 -12.66
N LYS A 27 6.59 -10.14 -13.15
CA LYS A 27 7.39 -9.01 -13.67
C LYS A 27 8.32 -8.42 -12.61
N ILE A 28 7.81 -8.19 -11.40
CA ILE A 28 8.62 -7.72 -10.26
C ILE A 28 9.79 -8.69 -10.06
N ASN A 29 9.52 -10.01 -9.95
CA ASN A 29 10.53 -11.02 -9.76
C ASN A 29 11.61 -11.01 -10.86
N THR A 30 11.23 -10.79 -12.11
CA THR A 30 12.17 -10.69 -13.22
C THR A 30 13.06 -9.45 -13.09
N THR A 31 12.50 -8.30 -12.70
CA THR A 31 13.25 -7.05 -12.58
C THR A 31 14.27 -7.05 -11.44
N ILE A 32 13.96 -7.75 -10.34
CA ILE A 32 14.81 -7.77 -9.14
C ILE A 32 15.81 -8.94 -9.09
N LYS A 33 15.79 -9.84 -10.07
CA LYS A 33 16.51 -11.14 -10.00
C LYS A 33 18.02 -11.00 -9.78
N ASP A 34 18.62 -9.94 -10.34
CA ASP A 34 20.08 -9.72 -10.33
C ASP A 34 20.54 -8.82 -9.17
N LEU A 35 19.65 -8.45 -8.24
CA LEU A 35 20.02 -7.72 -7.04
C LEU A 35 20.68 -8.65 -6.02
N GLU A 36 21.70 -8.18 -5.33
CA GLU A 36 22.31 -8.91 -4.21
C GLU A 36 21.39 -8.95 -2.99
N THR A 37 20.78 -7.82 -2.71
CA THR A 37 19.79 -7.63 -1.63
C THR A 37 18.60 -6.86 -2.17
N LEU A 38 17.44 -7.07 -1.59
CA LEU A 38 16.21 -6.38 -1.96
C LEU A 38 15.68 -5.60 -0.76
N ASN A 39 15.76 -4.26 -0.85
CA ASN A 39 15.22 -3.36 0.16
C ASN A 39 13.82 -2.90 -0.22
N ILE A 40 12.83 -3.16 0.63
CA ILE A 40 11.41 -2.94 0.34
C ILE A 40 10.81 -2.01 1.38
N LEU A 41 10.08 -0.99 0.91
CA LEU A 41 9.25 -0.12 1.74
C LEU A 41 7.78 -0.42 1.47
N ASP A 42 7.04 -0.79 2.52
CA ASP A 42 5.59 -0.98 2.48
C ASP A 42 4.91 0.21 3.18
N LEU A 43 4.24 1.06 2.38
CA LEU A 43 3.55 2.28 2.82
C LEU A 43 2.11 1.96 3.24
N GLY A 44 1.70 2.47 4.41
CA GLY A 44 0.37 2.18 4.95
C GLY A 44 0.18 0.69 5.22
N THR A 45 1.20 0.06 5.79
CA THR A 45 1.26 -1.41 5.95
C THR A 45 0.10 -1.99 6.78
N GLY A 46 -0.56 -1.17 7.61
CA GLY A 46 -1.61 -1.61 8.51
C GLY A 46 -1.14 -2.75 9.41
N THR A 47 -1.88 -3.84 9.45
CA THR A 47 -1.51 -5.07 10.17
C THR A 47 -0.49 -5.96 9.44
N GLY A 48 0.10 -5.47 8.33
CA GLY A 48 1.12 -6.19 7.57
C GLY A 48 0.59 -7.14 6.50
N SER A 49 -0.65 -6.98 6.05
CA SER A 49 -1.27 -7.85 5.04
C SER A 49 -0.48 -7.88 3.72
N ASN A 50 -0.11 -6.70 3.20
CA ASN A 50 0.65 -6.61 1.95
C ASN A 50 2.03 -7.27 2.07
N PHE A 51 2.72 -7.04 3.19
CA PHE A 51 3.97 -7.72 3.51
C PHE A 51 3.80 -9.26 3.53
N ARG A 52 2.78 -9.79 4.24
CA ARG A 52 2.53 -11.24 4.32
C ARG A 52 2.27 -11.87 2.95
N PHE A 53 1.62 -11.15 2.05
CA PHE A 53 1.41 -11.61 0.67
C PHE A 53 2.70 -11.56 -0.15
N LEU A 54 3.31 -10.38 -0.26
CA LEU A 54 4.43 -10.16 -1.17
C LEU A 54 5.70 -10.92 -0.74
N SER A 55 5.99 -11.00 0.56
CA SER A 55 7.18 -11.70 1.05
C SER A 55 7.22 -13.20 0.68
N LYS A 56 6.04 -13.81 0.52
CA LYS A 56 5.90 -15.19 0.04
C LYS A 56 6.03 -15.30 -1.47
N LYS A 57 5.52 -14.32 -2.22
CA LYS A 57 5.45 -14.33 -3.69
C LYS A 57 6.73 -13.80 -4.35
N ILE A 58 7.43 -12.90 -3.71
CA ILE A 58 8.75 -12.44 -4.14
C ILE A 58 9.75 -13.59 -3.97
N LYS A 59 10.42 -13.92 -5.08
CA LYS A 59 11.35 -15.06 -5.14
C LYS A 59 12.76 -14.71 -4.63
N HIS A 60 13.07 -13.40 -4.49
CA HIS A 60 14.38 -12.95 -4.05
C HIS A 60 14.72 -13.47 -2.64
N LYS A 61 15.94 -14.03 -2.49
CA LYS A 61 16.35 -14.76 -1.27
C LYS A 61 16.84 -13.87 -0.12
N TYR A 62 17.04 -12.57 -0.35
CA TYR A 62 17.54 -11.63 0.66
C TYR A 62 16.68 -10.39 0.70
N GLN A 63 15.54 -10.47 1.39
CA GLN A 63 14.57 -9.40 1.51
C GLN A 63 14.75 -8.65 2.84
N SER A 64 14.86 -7.32 2.77
CA SER A 64 14.83 -6.42 3.93
C SER A 64 13.61 -5.51 3.82
N TRP A 65 12.71 -5.59 4.79
CA TRP A 65 11.44 -4.89 4.78
C TRP A 65 11.42 -3.73 5.77
N THR A 66 10.88 -2.60 5.34
CA THR A 66 10.46 -1.49 6.20
C THR A 66 8.95 -1.36 6.10
N LEU A 67 8.24 -1.65 7.18
CA LEU A 67 6.80 -1.54 7.29
C LEU A 67 6.46 -0.20 7.92
N MET A 68 5.81 0.69 7.18
CA MET A 68 5.53 2.06 7.61
C MET A 68 4.02 2.28 7.75
N ASP A 69 3.61 2.83 8.90
CA ASP A 69 2.21 3.20 9.15
C ASP A 69 2.13 4.33 10.18
N ILE A 70 1.03 5.09 10.15
CA ILE A 70 0.69 6.11 11.14
C ILE A 70 0.11 5.51 12.42
N SER A 71 -0.41 4.29 12.37
CA SER A 71 -1.06 3.59 13.49
C SER A 71 -0.07 2.70 14.24
N ARG A 72 0.28 3.09 15.47
CA ARG A 72 1.12 2.27 16.35
C ARG A 72 0.48 0.91 16.68
N SER A 73 -0.85 0.89 16.86
CA SER A 73 -1.57 -0.36 17.13
C SER A 73 -1.49 -1.33 15.96
N SER A 74 -1.68 -0.84 14.72
CA SER A 74 -1.56 -1.66 13.51
C SER A 74 -0.13 -2.17 13.32
N LEU A 75 0.89 -1.33 13.56
CA LEU A 75 2.30 -1.78 13.53
C LEU A 75 2.60 -2.84 14.60
N SER A 76 2.02 -2.72 15.80
CA SER A 76 2.14 -3.76 16.84
C SER A 76 1.57 -5.10 16.36
N GLU A 77 0.40 -5.07 15.71
CA GLU A 77 -0.19 -6.27 15.11
C GLU A 77 0.66 -6.80 13.93
N ALA A 78 1.16 -5.92 13.07
CA ALA A 78 2.07 -6.33 11.99
C ALA A 78 3.30 -7.07 12.54
N ARG A 79 3.86 -6.59 13.67
CA ARG A 79 5.00 -7.24 14.33
C ARG A 79 4.65 -8.65 14.84
N LYS A 80 3.51 -8.80 15.52
CA LYS A 80 3.06 -10.11 16.04
C LYS A 80 2.85 -11.14 14.92
N ASN A 81 2.36 -10.67 13.78
CA ASN A 81 2.02 -11.49 12.62
C ASN A 81 3.16 -11.60 11.59
N THR A 82 4.35 -11.09 11.93
CA THR A 82 5.53 -11.24 11.07
C THR A 82 6.05 -12.66 11.16
N ILE A 83 5.90 -13.42 10.09
CA ILE A 83 6.50 -14.75 9.95
C ILE A 83 7.83 -14.59 9.23
N LEU A 84 8.93 -14.74 9.96
CA LEU A 84 10.25 -14.78 9.36
C LEU A 84 10.45 -16.12 8.65
N ASN A 85 10.97 -16.07 7.44
CA ASN A 85 11.38 -17.23 6.68
C ASN A 85 12.84 -17.01 6.21
N ASN A 86 13.44 -18.03 5.60
CA ASN A 86 14.83 -18.00 5.16
C ASN A 86 15.15 -16.91 4.10
N LYS A 87 14.14 -16.29 3.48
CA LYS A 87 14.29 -15.19 2.52
C LYS A 87 14.31 -13.82 3.20
N ILE A 88 13.74 -13.68 4.39
CA ILE A 88 13.58 -12.40 5.08
C ILE A 88 14.76 -12.21 6.03
N LYS A 89 15.66 -11.30 5.68
CA LYS A 89 16.82 -10.93 6.51
C LYS A 89 16.45 -9.98 7.64
N LYS A 90 15.55 -9.03 7.36
CA LYS A 90 15.20 -7.97 8.31
C LYS A 90 13.78 -7.48 8.10
N VAL A 91 13.07 -7.20 9.19
CA VAL A 91 11.82 -6.45 9.18
C VAL A 91 11.95 -5.30 10.18
N SER A 92 11.83 -4.08 9.69
CA SER A 92 11.84 -2.86 10.50
C SER A 92 10.45 -2.24 10.50
N LEU A 93 9.98 -1.77 11.67
CA LEU A 93 8.72 -1.05 11.79
C LEU A 93 9.01 0.44 11.91
N LYS A 94 8.34 1.25 11.10
CA LYS A 94 8.49 2.72 11.12
C LYS A 94 7.15 3.38 11.36
N HIS A 95 6.97 3.94 12.57
CA HIS A 95 5.82 4.79 12.86
C HIS A 95 6.05 6.16 12.24
N ASN A 96 5.24 6.51 11.24
CA ASN A 96 5.40 7.78 10.52
C ASN A 96 4.08 8.21 9.87
N ASP A 97 3.79 9.51 9.89
CA ASP A 97 2.75 10.13 9.08
C ASP A 97 3.33 10.48 7.72
N ILE A 98 3.14 9.61 6.73
CA ILE A 98 3.74 9.78 5.39
C ILE A 98 3.17 11.01 4.64
N ILE A 99 2.01 11.54 5.03
CA ILE A 99 1.47 12.77 4.44
C ILE A 99 2.26 13.97 4.93
N LYS A 100 2.50 14.05 6.24
CA LYS A 100 3.23 15.18 6.86
C LYS A 100 4.75 15.07 6.67
N ASP A 101 5.27 13.85 6.77
CA ASP A 101 6.70 13.59 6.86
C ASP A 101 7.30 13.02 5.57
N ILE A 102 6.61 13.12 4.43
CA ILE A 102 7.08 12.57 3.14
C ILE A 102 8.50 13.05 2.81
N LYS A 103 8.81 14.33 3.07
CA LYS A 103 10.14 14.92 2.80
C LYS A 103 11.26 14.36 3.68
N LYS A 104 10.91 13.74 4.83
CA LYS A 104 11.85 13.10 5.74
C LYS A 104 12.11 11.63 5.37
N THR A 105 11.40 11.11 4.38
CA THR A 105 11.56 9.73 3.93
C THR A 105 12.53 9.67 2.76
N ASN A 106 13.67 9.01 2.97
CA ASN A 106 14.62 8.74 1.89
C ASN A 106 14.14 7.50 1.12
N PHE A 107 13.46 7.71 0.00
CA PHE A 107 12.97 6.63 -0.86
C PHE A 107 14.09 5.94 -1.64
N ASN A 108 15.18 6.64 -1.93
CA ASN A 108 16.27 6.14 -2.78
C ASN A 108 17.06 4.97 -2.15
N GLN A 109 16.83 4.66 -0.88
CA GLN A 109 17.40 3.49 -0.23
C GLN A 109 16.59 2.20 -0.48
N PHE A 110 15.46 2.29 -1.18
CA PHE A 110 14.58 1.15 -1.45
C PHE A 110 14.56 0.81 -2.93
N ASP A 111 14.69 -0.48 -3.22
CA ASP A 111 14.57 -1.02 -4.58
C ASP A 111 13.11 -1.18 -5.01
N LEU A 112 12.23 -1.48 -4.06
CA LEU A 112 10.79 -1.60 -4.24
C LEU A 112 10.06 -0.76 -3.22
N VAL A 113 9.20 0.16 -3.69
CA VAL A 113 8.21 0.85 -2.85
C VAL A 113 6.84 0.30 -3.19
N THR A 114 6.09 -0.12 -2.18
CA THR A 114 4.78 -0.74 -2.34
C THR A 114 3.76 -0.23 -1.33
N GLY A 115 2.50 -0.48 -1.60
CA GLY A 115 1.38 -0.25 -0.70
C GLY A 115 0.11 -0.91 -1.25
N SER A 116 -0.84 -1.18 -0.39
CA SER A 116 -2.12 -1.80 -0.75
C SER A 116 -3.26 -1.03 -0.12
N ALA A 117 -4.27 -0.63 -0.90
CA ALA A 117 -5.36 0.27 -0.48
C ALA A 117 -4.81 1.56 0.16
N PHE A 118 -3.87 2.20 -0.51
CA PHE A 118 -3.09 3.31 0.04
C PHE A 118 -3.21 4.59 -0.79
N LEU A 119 -3.12 4.52 -2.11
CA LEU A 119 -3.03 5.73 -2.95
C LEU A 119 -4.32 6.53 -2.99
N ASP A 120 -5.46 5.88 -2.91
CA ASP A 120 -6.80 6.49 -2.93
C ASP A 120 -7.09 7.39 -1.72
N ILE A 121 -6.32 7.23 -0.64
CA ILE A 121 -6.41 8.08 0.55
C ILE A 121 -5.31 9.16 0.62
N MET A 122 -4.47 9.27 -0.40
CA MET A 122 -3.40 10.27 -0.44
C MET A 122 -3.85 11.56 -1.11
N PRO A 123 -3.48 12.75 -0.57
CA PRO A 123 -3.81 14.02 -1.20
C PRO A 123 -2.99 14.23 -2.47
N HIS A 124 -3.55 14.99 -3.44
CA HIS A 124 -2.90 15.24 -4.73
C HIS A 124 -1.45 15.79 -4.60
N LYS A 125 -1.20 16.65 -3.62
CA LYS A 125 0.15 17.16 -3.34
C LYS A 125 1.15 16.06 -3.01
N TRP A 126 0.70 14.98 -2.33
CA TRP A 126 1.57 13.86 -1.97
C TRP A 126 2.18 13.20 -3.20
N PHE A 127 1.41 13.03 -4.29
CA PHE A 127 1.91 12.41 -5.52
C PHE A 127 3.04 13.22 -6.15
N LYS A 128 2.93 14.57 -6.16
CA LYS A 128 3.98 15.45 -6.66
C LYS A 128 5.26 15.35 -5.82
N ASP A 129 5.12 15.35 -4.51
CA ASP A 129 6.25 15.21 -3.60
C ASP A 129 6.87 13.81 -3.71
N PHE A 130 6.05 12.76 -3.76
CA PHE A 130 6.50 11.37 -3.94
C PHE A 130 7.28 11.18 -5.24
N HIS A 131 6.73 11.65 -6.37
CA HIS A 131 7.43 11.58 -7.65
C HIS A 131 8.80 12.25 -7.59
N ARG A 132 8.89 13.45 -7.02
CA ARG A 132 10.15 14.21 -6.91
C ARG A 132 11.19 13.52 -6.02
N LEU A 133 10.76 12.87 -4.93
CA LEU A 133 11.64 12.26 -3.92
C LEU A 133 12.01 10.82 -4.24
N ASN A 134 11.31 10.17 -5.17
CA ASN A 134 11.44 8.74 -5.44
C ASN A 134 12.01 8.50 -6.86
N GLN A 135 13.18 9.08 -7.16
CA GLN A 135 13.78 9.04 -8.51
C GLN A 135 14.61 7.78 -8.78
N ASN A 136 15.13 7.12 -7.74
CA ASN A 136 16.08 6.01 -7.88
C ASN A 136 15.48 4.64 -7.49
N THR A 137 14.22 4.59 -7.04
CA THR A 137 13.55 3.32 -6.78
C THR A 137 13.30 2.57 -8.08
N LYS A 138 13.71 1.31 -8.15
CA LYS A 138 13.61 0.51 -9.38
C LYS A 138 12.18 0.12 -9.70
N ILE A 139 11.37 -0.13 -8.66
CA ILE A 139 9.98 -0.59 -8.82
C ILE A 139 9.07 0.15 -7.84
N ILE A 140 7.96 0.65 -8.37
CA ILE A 140 6.84 1.16 -7.59
C ILE A 140 5.66 0.24 -7.88
N TYR A 141 5.08 -0.37 -6.82
CA TYR A 141 3.96 -1.28 -6.95
C TYR A 141 2.87 -0.96 -5.94
N PHE A 142 1.75 -0.46 -6.40
CA PHE A 142 0.56 -0.24 -5.59
C PHE A 142 -0.60 -1.08 -6.11
N SER A 143 -1.43 -1.55 -5.20
CA SER A 143 -2.56 -2.43 -5.52
C SER A 143 -3.77 -2.15 -4.63
N ILE A 144 -4.95 -2.61 -5.08
CA ILE A 144 -6.21 -2.50 -4.34
C ILE A 144 -6.55 -1.03 -4.04
N ASN A 145 -6.34 -0.14 -5.02
CA ASN A 145 -6.74 1.25 -4.90
C ASN A 145 -8.09 1.46 -5.57
N TYR A 146 -8.91 2.33 -4.99
CA TYR A 146 -10.17 2.74 -5.60
C TYR A 146 -9.90 3.76 -6.71
N ASP A 147 -10.40 3.49 -7.91
CA ASP A 147 -10.16 4.29 -9.12
C ASP A 147 -11.35 5.20 -9.49
N GLY A 148 -12.34 5.31 -8.63
CA GLY A 148 -13.52 6.12 -8.88
C GLY A 148 -14.71 5.36 -9.45
N TYR A 149 -14.61 4.02 -9.59
CA TYR A 149 -15.68 3.21 -10.15
C TYR A 149 -15.96 1.95 -9.32
N PHE A 150 -17.24 1.64 -9.15
CA PHE A 150 -17.76 0.35 -8.70
C PHE A 150 -19.14 0.08 -9.31
N LYS A 151 -19.56 -1.17 -9.33
CA LYS A 151 -20.91 -1.58 -9.72
C LYS A 151 -21.45 -2.64 -8.78
N PHE A 152 -22.77 -2.64 -8.64
CA PHE A 152 -23.48 -3.70 -7.91
C PHE A 152 -23.98 -4.78 -8.85
N GLN A 153 -24.17 -5.98 -8.31
CA GLN A 153 -24.78 -7.09 -9.01
C GLN A 153 -25.72 -7.83 -8.04
N PRO A 154 -27.03 -7.90 -8.33
CA PRO A 154 -27.70 -7.39 -9.54
C PRO A 154 -27.68 -5.85 -9.63
N HIS A 155 -27.84 -5.33 -10.85
CA HIS A 155 -27.89 -3.88 -11.13
C HIS A 155 -29.18 -3.27 -10.56
N HIS A 156 -29.08 -2.06 -10.03
CA HIS A 156 -30.20 -1.27 -9.52
C HIS A 156 -30.23 0.14 -10.15
N LEU A 157 -31.41 0.73 -10.27
CA LEU A 157 -31.59 2.08 -10.89
C LEU A 157 -30.81 3.17 -10.18
N LEU A 158 -30.56 3.02 -8.89
CA LEU A 158 -29.83 4.00 -8.06
C LEU A 158 -28.30 3.80 -8.03
N ASP A 159 -27.75 2.82 -8.73
CA ASP A 159 -26.30 2.51 -8.68
C ASP A 159 -25.46 3.72 -9.11
N ASN A 160 -25.85 4.42 -10.16
CA ASN A 160 -25.16 5.62 -10.63
C ASN A 160 -25.22 6.78 -9.61
N ASN A 161 -26.37 6.94 -8.94
CA ASN A 161 -26.51 7.94 -7.89
C ASN A 161 -25.59 7.62 -6.69
N MET A 162 -25.55 6.35 -6.28
CA MET A 162 -24.66 5.89 -5.22
C MET A 162 -23.19 6.11 -5.57
N LEU A 163 -22.79 5.78 -6.80
CA LEU A 163 -21.45 6.02 -7.30
C LEU A 163 -21.06 7.50 -7.24
N GLN A 164 -21.95 8.38 -7.72
CA GLN A 164 -21.73 9.84 -7.67
C GLN A 164 -21.62 10.36 -6.22
N LEU A 165 -22.53 9.94 -5.34
CA LEU A 165 -22.50 10.35 -3.93
C LEU A 165 -21.20 9.89 -3.25
N PHE A 166 -20.78 8.65 -3.51
CA PHE A 166 -19.53 8.11 -2.96
C PHE A 166 -18.31 8.89 -3.47
N ASN A 167 -18.24 9.17 -4.77
CA ASN A 167 -17.13 9.92 -5.36
C ASN A 167 -17.08 11.37 -4.83
N ASN A 168 -18.23 12.03 -4.69
CA ASN A 168 -18.31 13.36 -4.10
C ASN A 168 -17.84 13.37 -2.65
N ASP A 169 -18.21 12.35 -1.86
CA ASP A 169 -17.74 12.21 -0.48
C ASP A 169 -16.21 11.98 -0.43
N GLN A 170 -15.65 11.15 -1.31
CA GLN A 170 -14.19 10.95 -1.40
C GLN A 170 -13.43 12.21 -1.78
N GLN A 171 -13.99 13.06 -2.63
CA GLN A 171 -13.39 14.34 -3.04
C GLN A 171 -13.61 15.46 -2.02
N SER A 172 -14.53 15.29 -1.08
CA SER A 172 -14.77 16.26 -0.01
C SER A 172 -13.56 16.35 0.92
N LYS A 173 -13.34 17.52 1.52
CA LYS A 173 -12.30 17.69 2.54
C LYS A 173 -12.63 16.85 3.77
N LYS A 174 -11.75 15.89 4.08
CA LYS A 174 -11.77 15.14 5.33
C LYS A 174 -10.52 15.51 6.12
N ASP A 175 -10.70 16.03 7.34
CA ASP A 175 -9.60 16.47 8.21
C ASP A 175 -8.65 17.50 7.54
N GLY A 176 -9.18 18.38 6.69
CA GLY A 176 -8.41 19.38 5.96
C GLY A 176 -7.67 18.88 4.71
N VAL A 177 -7.84 17.62 4.37
CA VAL A 177 -7.23 16.98 3.20
C VAL A 177 -8.30 16.62 2.18
N VAL A 178 -8.07 16.96 0.91
CA VAL A 178 -8.86 16.45 -0.22
C VAL A 178 -8.23 15.15 -0.66
N LEU A 179 -8.97 14.05 -0.58
CA LEU A 179 -8.52 12.75 -1.09
C LEU A 179 -8.49 12.77 -2.62
N SER A 180 -7.49 12.18 -3.22
CA SER A 180 -7.38 12.06 -4.66
C SER A 180 -8.03 10.77 -5.13
N LEU A 181 -8.99 10.87 -6.06
CA LEU A 181 -9.39 9.71 -6.85
C LEU A 181 -8.30 9.48 -7.91
N ILE A 182 -7.78 8.28 -7.96
CA ILE A 182 -6.77 7.89 -8.94
C ILE A 182 -7.52 7.51 -10.21
N HIS A 183 -7.50 8.39 -11.20
CA HIS A 183 -7.86 8.02 -12.56
C HIS A 183 -6.61 7.41 -13.21
N ILE A 184 -6.64 6.11 -13.41
CA ILE A 184 -5.64 5.37 -14.18
C ILE A 184 -6.06 5.33 -15.63
#